data_7697ad55ef7e53933a7f39eeaa5eb455
#
_entry.id   7697ad55ef7e53933a7f39eeaa5eb455
#
_cell.length_a   1.000
_cell.length_b   1.000
_cell.length_c   1.000
_cell.angle_alpha   90.00
_cell.angle_beta   90.00
_cell.angle_gamma   90.00
#
_symmetry.space_group_name_H-M   'P 1'
#
loop_
_entity.id
_entity.type
_entity.pdbx_description
1 polymer ?
#
loop_
_entity_poly.entity_id
_entity_poly.type
_entity_poly.pdbx_seq_one_letter_code
_entity_poly.pdbx_strand_id
1 'polypeptide(L)'
;MYIVETLDNLIHQTAFFNLEFGNYVMIAVALFFLLLAIKFGFEPLLLVPIAFGMLLVNIYPDIMAPYGDGGAGGGLLYYFYKLDEWAILPSLIFMGVGAMTDFGPLIANPKSFLLGAAAQFGIFTAYFGAIAMGFNDKAAAAISIIGGADGPTSIFLAGKLGQTTLLGPIAVAAYSYMALVPIIQPPIMKLFTTEKERKIKMGQLRPVSKLEKILFPIVVTIVVSLILPTTAPLIGMLMLGNLFRESGVVRQLTETASNALMYIVVIILGTSVGATTSAEAFLNTDTLKIVALGLIAFMFGTMAGVLFGKLMCWATKGKVSPLIGSAGVSAVPMAARVSQKVGAEYDPTNFLLMHAMGPNVAGVIGTAVAAGTFMAVFGVF
;
A
#
# COMPACT_ATOMS: atom_id res chain seq x y z
N MET A 1 -36.43 43.19 3.80
CA MET A 1 -35.21 43.09 4.64
C MET A 1 -34.76 41.67 4.80
N TYR A 2 -35.55 40.77 5.40
CA TYR A 2 -35.22 39.36 5.65
C TYR A 2 -34.78 38.53 4.42
N ILE A 3 -35.49 38.67 3.28
CA ILE A 3 -35.17 37.90 2.03
C ILE A 3 -33.85 38.36 1.42
N VAL A 4 -33.57 39.66 1.41
CA VAL A 4 -32.29 40.18 0.86
C VAL A 4 -31.12 39.75 1.73
N GLU A 5 -31.29 39.80 3.05
CA GLU A 5 -30.28 39.36 4.02
C GLU A 5 -30.05 37.84 3.96
N THR A 6 -31.10 37.04 3.75
CA THR A 6 -30.98 35.60 3.54
C THR A 6 -30.27 35.28 2.23
N LEU A 7 -30.57 36.01 1.16
CA LEU A 7 -29.88 35.83 -0.15
C LEU A 7 -28.41 36.25 -0.08
N ASP A 8 -28.09 37.33 0.61
CA ASP A 8 -26.75 37.81 0.83
C ASP A 8 -25.92 36.76 1.62
N ASN A 9 -26.51 36.25 2.72
CA ASN A 9 -25.92 35.16 3.50
C ASN A 9 -25.69 33.89 2.67
N LEU A 10 -26.64 33.49 1.83
CA LEU A 10 -26.49 32.35 0.96
C LEU A 10 -25.34 32.52 -0.06
N ILE A 11 -25.21 33.74 -0.63
CA ILE A 11 -24.13 34.05 -1.55
C ILE A 11 -22.76 33.95 -0.82
N HIS A 12 -22.63 34.55 0.35
CA HIS A 12 -21.40 34.53 1.14
C HIS A 12 -21.07 33.15 1.74
N GLN A 13 -22.05 32.24 1.87
CA GLN A 13 -21.80 30.84 2.23
C GLN A 13 -21.31 29.97 1.06
N THR A 14 -21.30 30.50 -0.18
CA THR A 14 -20.76 29.74 -1.30
C THR A 14 -19.25 29.53 -1.13
N ALA A 15 -18.76 28.37 -1.54
CA ALA A 15 -17.33 28.04 -1.49
C ALA A 15 -16.45 29.08 -2.25
N PHE A 16 -16.98 29.74 -3.27
CA PHE A 16 -16.25 30.75 -4.05
C PHE A 16 -15.71 31.92 -3.22
N PHE A 17 -16.39 32.27 -2.12
CA PHE A 17 -15.95 33.38 -1.24
C PHE A 17 -15.08 32.90 -0.07
N ASN A 18 -15.07 31.59 0.21
CA ASN A 18 -14.46 31.02 1.40
C ASN A 18 -13.19 30.22 1.10
N LEU A 19 -12.90 29.93 -0.19
CA LEU A 19 -11.72 29.16 -0.59
C LEU A 19 -10.52 30.04 -0.82
N GLU A 20 -9.38 29.59 -0.31
CA GLU A 20 -8.06 30.19 -0.60
C GLU A 20 -7.46 29.65 -1.89
N PHE A 21 -6.41 30.30 -2.41
CA PHE A 21 -5.71 29.88 -3.62
C PHE A 21 -5.21 28.43 -3.54
N GLY A 22 -4.73 28.00 -2.37
CA GLY A 22 -4.30 26.62 -2.13
C GLY A 22 -5.38 25.58 -2.40
N ASN A 23 -6.63 25.86 -2.04
CA ASN A 23 -7.76 24.95 -2.30
C ASN A 23 -7.98 24.75 -3.80
N TYR A 24 -7.90 25.82 -4.61
CA TYR A 24 -8.02 25.70 -6.07
C TYR A 24 -6.87 24.89 -6.69
N VAL A 25 -5.65 25.03 -6.17
CA VAL A 25 -4.52 24.18 -6.57
C VAL A 25 -4.81 22.71 -6.24
N MET A 26 -5.32 22.41 -5.03
CA MET A 26 -5.63 21.04 -4.63
C MET A 26 -6.81 20.45 -5.41
N ILE A 27 -7.81 21.26 -5.77
CA ILE A 27 -8.88 20.85 -6.68
C ILE A 27 -8.30 20.44 -8.04
N ALA A 28 -7.36 21.22 -8.59
CA ALA A 28 -6.68 20.86 -9.84
C ALA A 28 -5.87 19.56 -9.70
N VAL A 29 -5.18 19.37 -8.58
CA VAL A 29 -4.45 18.11 -8.26
C VAL A 29 -5.42 16.92 -8.17
N ALA A 30 -6.56 17.09 -7.51
CA ALA A 30 -7.60 16.06 -7.43
C ALA A 30 -8.13 15.66 -8.82
N LEU A 31 -8.42 16.65 -9.66
CA LEU A 31 -8.85 16.42 -11.05
C LEU A 31 -7.76 15.71 -11.87
N PHE A 32 -6.49 16.05 -11.65
CA PHE A 32 -5.37 15.35 -12.28
C PHE A 32 -5.31 13.88 -11.85
N PHE A 33 -5.46 13.56 -10.57
CA PHE A 33 -5.50 12.18 -10.10
C PHE A 33 -6.73 11.41 -10.63
N LEU A 34 -7.90 12.06 -10.73
CA LEU A 34 -9.06 11.46 -11.40
C LEU A 34 -8.77 11.16 -12.87
N LEU A 35 -8.09 12.06 -13.58
CA LEU A 35 -7.68 11.83 -14.96
C LEU A 35 -6.73 10.62 -15.07
N LEU A 36 -5.76 10.50 -14.18
CA LEU A 36 -4.85 9.34 -14.14
C LEU A 36 -5.60 8.04 -13.91
N ALA A 37 -6.54 8.03 -12.97
CA ALA A 37 -7.33 6.86 -12.64
C ALA A 37 -8.28 6.46 -13.78
N ILE A 38 -9.03 7.41 -14.32
CA ILE A 38 -10.13 7.13 -15.27
C ILE A 38 -9.59 6.92 -16.69
N LYS A 39 -8.68 7.80 -17.16
CA LYS A 39 -8.17 7.74 -18.54
C LYS A 39 -7.01 6.78 -18.71
N PHE A 40 -6.12 6.72 -17.74
CA PHE A 40 -4.91 5.90 -17.82
C PHE A 40 -5.00 4.59 -17.05
N GLY A 41 -6.08 4.37 -16.28
CA GLY A 41 -6.31 3.12 -15.56
C GLY A 41 -5.34 2.88 -14.41
N PHE A 42 -4.75 3.94 -13.82
CA PHE A 42 -3.82 3.83 -12.71
C PHE A 42 -4.58 3.55 -11.41
N GLU A 43 -4.59 2.30 -10.98
CA GLU A 43 -5.21 1.81 -9.75
C GLU A 43 -6.58 2.47 -9.44
N PRO A 44 -7.56 2.38 -10.37
CA PRO A 44 -8.79 3.16 -10.27
C PRO A 44 -9.60 2.84 -9.01
N LEU A 45 -9.51 1.63 -8.48
CA LEU A 45 -10.22 1.23 -7.26
C LEU A 45 -9.82 2.07 -6.03
N LEU A 46 -8.56 2.50 -5.96
CA LEU A 46 -8.05 3.30 -4.86
C LEU A 46 -7.98 4.78 -5.21
N LEU A 47 -7.46 5.10 -6.41
CA LEU A 47 -7.16 6.48 -6.76
C LEU A 47 -8.43 7.32 -6.99
N VAL A 48 -9.53 6.71 -7.48
CA VAL A 48 -10.81 7.44 -7.66
C VAL A 48 -11.37 7.91 -6.31
N PRO A 49 -11.59 7.06 -5.30
CA PRO A 49 -12.10 7.53 -4.02
C PRO A 49 -11.13 8.48 -3.28
N ILE A 50 -9.81 8.28 -3.39
CA ILE A 50 -8.82 9.20 -2.82
C ILE A 50 -8.94 10.59 -3.47
N ALA A 51 -8.91 10.67 -4.80
CA ALA A 51 -9.01 11.93 -5.51
C ALA A 51 -10.35 12.63 -5.27
N PHE A 52 -11.43 11.86 -5.11
CA PHE A 52 -12.74 12.44 -4.81
C PHE A 52 -12.82 12.96 -3.37
N GLY A 53 -12.25 12.26 -2.39
CA GLY A 53 -12.11 12.75 -1.01
C GLY A 53 -11.28 14.04 -0.93
N MET A 54 -10.16 14.10 -1.68
CA MET A 54 -9.34 15.30 -1.84
C MET A 54 -10.15 16.46 -2.44
N LEU A 55 -10.97 16.20 -3.45
CA LEU A 55 -11.85 17.18 -4.05
C LEU A 55 -12.84 17.75 -3.02
N LEU A 56 -13.50 16.86 -2.26
CA LEU A 56 -14.51 17.24 -1.28
C LEU A 56 -13.94 18.13 -0.17
N VAL A 57 -12.81 17.77 0.45
CA VAL A 57 -12.23 18.53 1.57
C VAL A 57 -11.73 19.89 1.12
N ASN A 58 -11.27 20.05 -0.12
CA ASN A 58 -10.80 21.32 -0.65
C ASN A 58 -11.93 22.23 -1.17
N ILE A 59 -13.15 21.69 -1.34
CA ILE A 59 -14.37 22.49 -1.60
C ILE A 59 -15.09 22.83 -0.29
N TYR A 60 -15.17 21.87 0.63
CA TYR A 60 -15.88 22.00 1.90
C TYR A 60 -15.06 21.37 3.04
N PRO A 61 -14.14 22.14 3.66
CA PRO A 61 -13.26 21.63 4.72
C PRO A 61 -13.99 21.05 5.93
N ASP A 62 -15.18 21.59 6.27
CA ASP A 62 -15.97 21.13 7.42
C ASP A 62 -16.46 19.69 7.30
N ILE A 63 -16.36 19.06 6.12
CA ILE A 63 -16.62 17.63 5.97
C ILE A 63 -15.67 16.75 6.81
N MET A 64 -14.54 17.34 7.26
CA MET A 64 -13.55 16.75 8.17
C MET A 64 -13.56 17.37 9.56
N ALA A 65 -14.52 18.24 9.87
CA ALA A 65 -14.60 18.89 11.18
C ALA A 65 -14.73 17.88 12.32
N PRO A 66 -13.94 17.99 13.40
CA PRO A 66 -14.03 17.12 14.56
C PRO A 66 -15.40 17.21 15.26
N TYR A 67 -15.80 16.12 15.91
CA TYR A 67 -17.00 16.15 16.74
C TYR A 67 -16.86 17.15 17.90
N GLY A 68 -17.84 18.02 18.07
CA GLY A 68 -17.88 19.00 19.16
C GLY A 68 -17.38 20.40 18.81
N ASP A 69 -16.74 20.62 17.68
CA ASP A 69 -16.41 21.95 17.18
C ASP A 69 -17.68 22.69 16.74
N GLY A 70 -17.91 23.87 17.31
CA GLY A 70 -19.08 24.72 16.99
C GLY A 70 -20.44 24.16 17.40
N GLY A 71 -20.52 23.11 18.22
CA GLY A 71 -21.77 22.52 18.71
C GLY A 71 -22.54 21.68 17.70
N ALA A 72 -21.96 21.40 16.54
CA ALA A 72 -22.51 20.51 15.52
C ALA A 72 -21.92 19.08 15.63
N GLY A 73 -22.64 18.10 15.10
CA GLY A 73 -22.07 16.75 14.89
C GLY A 73 -20.89 16.85 13.91
N GLY A 74 -19.82 16.08 14.11
CA GLY A 74 -18.64 16.10 13.25
C GLY A 74 -18.93 15.82 11.78
N GLY A 75 -18.01 16.19 10.91
CA GLY A 75 -18.11 15.96 9.47
C GLY A 75 -18.14 14.46 9.11
N LEU A 76 -18.81 14.11 8.02
CA LEU A 76 -18.97 12.71 7.60
C LEU A 76 -17.60 12.00 7.45
N LEU A 77 -16.67 12.63 6.75
CA LEU A 77 -15.37 12.01 6.46
C LEU A 77 -14.46 11.97 7.69
N TYR A 78 -14.70 12.80 8.71
CA TYR A 78 -14.04 12.69 9.99
C TYR A 78 -14.30 11.34 10.67
N TYR A 79 -15.54 10.84 10.65
CA TYR A 79 -15.86 9.53 11.22
C TYR A 79 -15.21 8.38 10.44
N PHE A 80 -15.16 8.49 9.12
CA PHE A 80 -14.44 7.50 8.29
C PHE A 80 -12.94 7.51 8.58
N TYR A 81 -12.36 8.71 8.70
CA TYR A 81 -10.96 8.87 9.08
C TYR A 81 -10.63 8.27 10.45
N LYS A 82 -11.55 8.34 11.43
CA LYS A 82 -11.35 7.70 12.73
C LYS A 82 -11.20 6.18 12.63
N LEU A 83 -11.85 5.53 11.67
CA LEU A 83 -11.67 4.10 11.42
C LEU A 83 -10.27 3.79 10.88
N ASP A 84 -9.68 4.71 10.12
CA ASP A 84 -8.28 4.60 9.67
C ASP A 84 -7.31 4.81 10.84
N GLU A 85 -7.51 5.86 11.62
CA GLU A 85 -6.70 6.18 12.79
C GLU A 85 -6.70 5.05 13.82
N TRP A 86 -7.83 4.38 14.01
CA TRP A 86 -7.95 3.21 14.87
C TRP A 86 -7.40 1.93 14.24
N ALA A 87 -6.88 2.00 13.00
CA ALA A 87 -6.33 0.87 12.26
C ALA A 87 -7.34 -0.25 11.94
N ILE A 88 -8.64 0.06 11.93
CA ILE A 88 -9.70 -0.91 11.61
C ILE A 88 -9.70 -1.20 10.10
N LEU A 89 -9.75 -0.15 9.27
CA LEU A 89 -9.84 -0.32 7.81
C LEU A 89 -8.60 -1.00 7.22
N PRO A 90 -7.36 -0.63 7.57
CA PRO A 90 -6.19 -1.36 7.09
C PRO A 90 -6.19 -2.85 7.43
N SER A 91 -6.61 -3.21 8.64
CA SER A 91 -6.70 -4.61 9.05
C SER A 91 -7.74 -5.39 8.24
N LEU A 92 -8.89 -4.79 7.94
CA LEU A 92 -9.92 -5.39 7.08
C LEU A 92 -9.46 -5.53 5.62
N ILE A 93 -8.67 -4.57 5.10
CA ILE A 93 -8.04 -4.71 3.78
C ILE A 93 -7.12 -5.94 3.76
N PHE A 94 -6.30 -6.13 4.80
CA PHE A 94 -5.44 -7.31 4.88
C PHE A 94 -6.24 -8.63 4.84
N MET A 95 -7.41 -8.69 5.48
CA MET A 95 -8.30 -9.85 5.38
C MET A 95 -8.80 -10.06 3.94
N GLY A 96 -9.23 -9.01 3.27
CA GLY A 96 -9.64 -9.06 1.86
C GLY A 96 -8.50 -9.51 0.94
N VAL A 97 -7.31 -8.94 1.11
CA VAL A 97 -6.09 -9.34 0.37
C VAL A 97 -5.76 -10.80 0.62
N GLY A 98 -5.86 -11.29 1.87
CA GLY A 98 -5.66 -12.69 2.21
C GLY A 98 -6.64 -13.62 1.49
N ALA A 99 -7.92 -13.24 1.44
CA ALA A 99 -8.96 -13.98 0.74
C ALA A 99 -8.77 -14.03 -0.79
N MET A 100 -8.12 -13.00 -1.36
CA MET A 100 -7.81 -12.93 -2.80
C MET A 100 -6.50 -13.65 -3.16
N THR A 101 -5.57 -13.79 -2.22
CA THR A 101 -4.18 -14.20 -2.47
C THR A 101 -4.02 -15.71 -2.44
N ASP A 102 -3.35 -16.26 -3.46
CA ASP A 102 -2.87 -17.64 -3.46
C ASP A 102 -1.41 -17.70 -2.95
N PHE A 103 -1.21 -18.26 -1.76
CA PHE A 103 0.12 -18.48 -1.19
C PHE A 103 0.80 -19.75 -1.71
N GLY A 104 0.15 -20.52 -2.58
CA GLY A 104 0.72 -21.73 -3.18
C GLY A 104 2.12 -21.54 -3.77
N PRO A 105 2.39 -20.50 -4.58
CA PRO A 105 3.73 -20.24 -5.11
C PRO A 105 4.81 -20.03 -4.04
N LEU A 106 4.46 -19.39 -2.93
CA LEU A 106 5.37 -19.18 -1.80
C LEU A 106 5.63 -20.49 -1.05
N ILE A 107 4.59 -21.29 -0.81
CA ILE A 107 4.69 -22.60 -0.17
C ILE A 107 5.51 -23.57 -1.05
N ALA A 108 5.30 -23.52 -2.38
CA ALA A 108 6.03 -24.33 -3.34
C ALA A 108 7.54 -23.99 -3.36
N ASN A 109 7.89 -22.73 -3.17
CA ASN A 109 9.27 -22.25 -3.15
C ASN A 109 9.54 -21.32 -1.96
N PRO A 110 9.76 -21.82 -0.75
CA PRO A 110 9.97 -20.98 0.45
C PRO A 110 11.17 -20.05 0.36
N LYS A 111 12.16 -20.33 -0.53
CA LYS A 111 13.28 -19.42 -0.78
C LYS A 111 12.85 -18.06 -1.30
N SER A 112 11.64 -17.95 -1.83
CA SER A 112 11.01 -16.70 -2.25
C SER A 112 10.84 -15.69 -1.10
N PHE A 113 10.77 -16.14 0.18
CA PHE A 113 10.79 -15.25 1.34
C PHE A 113 12.02 -14.35 1.37
N LEU A 114 13.17 -14.86 0.93
CA LEU A 114 14.41 -14.09 0.92
C LEU A 114 14.34 -12.90 -0.07
N LEU A 115 13.62 -13.07 -1.19
CA LEU A 115 13.42 -11.98 -2.15
C LEU A 115 12.46 -10.93 -1.62
N GLY A 116 11.39 -11.34 -0.93
CA GLY A 116 10.50 -10.42 -0.21
C GLY A 116 11.24 -9.66 0.89
N ALA A 117 12.07 -10.37 1.68
CA ALA A 117 12.89 -9.74 2.71
C ALA A 117 13.90 -8.74 2.13
N ALA A 118 14.55 -9.08 1.01
CA ALA A 118 15.49 -8.17 0.34
C ALA A 118 14.82 -6.87 -0.13
N ALA A 119 13.59 -6.94 -0.63
CA ALA A 119 12.85 -5.75 -1.05
C ALA A 119 12.50 -4.81 0.11
N GLN A 120 12.46 -5.31 1.37
CA GLN A 120 12.26 -4.45 2.55
C GLN A 120 13.43 -3.47 2.77
N PHE A 121 14.54 -3.62 2.06
CA PHE A 121 15.60 -2.62 2.03
C PHE A 121 15.09 -1.23 1.64
N GLY A 122 14.03 -1.16 0.85
CA GLY A 122 13.31 0.09 0.56
C GLY A 122 12.76 0.78 1.81
N ILE A 123 12.21 0.01 2.76
CA ILE A 123 11.70 0.53 4.05
C ILE A 123 12.85 1.15 4.86
N PHE A 124 13.97 0.44 5.00
CA PHE A 124 15.11 0.97 5.74
C PHE A 124 15.73 2.19 5.06
N THR A 125 15.79 2.21 3.72
CA THR A 125 16.24 3.39 2.96
C THR A 125 15.34 4.59 3.24
N ALA A 126 14.02 4.41 3.25
CA ALA A 126 13.08 5.46 3.58
C ALA A 126 13.22 5.93 5.04
N TYR A 127 13.41 5.00 5.99
CA TYR A 127 13.60 5.34 7.40
C TYR A 127 14.81 6.24 7.62
N PHE A 128 15.98 5.80 7.17
CA PHE A 128 17.22 6.60 7.33
C PHE A 128 17.18 7.89 6.51
N GLY A 129 16.55 7.86 5.32
CA GLY A 129 16.34 9.06 4.51
C GLY A 129 15.43 10.08 5.22
N ALA A 130 14.35 9.65 5.87
CA ALA A 130 13.47 10.52 6.64
C ALA A 130 14.19 11.15 7.84
N ILE A 131 14.97 10.37 8.58
CA ILE A 131 15.83 10.90 9.66
C ILE A 131 16.80 11.96 9.13
N ALA A 132 17.47 11.67 8.02
CA ALA A 132 18.40 12.62 7.38
C ALA A 132 17.71 13.91 6.89
N MET A 133 16.42 13.85 6.56
CA MET A 133 15.59 15.02 6.19
C MET A 133 15.02 15.78 7.39
N GLY A 134 15.30 15.33 8.64
CA GLY A 134 14.91 16.01 9.88
C GLY A 134 13.59 15.56 10.48
N PHE A 135 12.98 14.46 10.02
CA PHE A 135 11.81 13.87 10.68
C PHE A 135 12.22 13.17 11.99
N ASN A 136 11.34 13.18 12.99
CA ASN A 136 11.54 12.41 14.20
C ASN A 136 11.39 10.89 13.94
N ASP A 137 11.90 10.07 14.87
CA ASP A 137 11.96 8.61 14.70
C ASP A 137 10.61 7.97 14.41
N LYS A 138 9.51 8.41 15.06
CA LYS A 138 8.17 7.87 14.84
C LYS A 138 7.61 8.29 13.48
N ALA A 139 7.83 9.55 13.07
CA ALA A 139 7.46 10.03 11.75
C ALA A 139 8.26 9.30 10.66
N ALA A 140 9.57 9.13 10.86
CA ALA A 140 10.43 8.39 9.95
C ALA A 140 9.99 6.93 9.79
N ALA A 141 9.60 6.27 10.88
CA ALA A 141 9.07 4.91 10.85
C ALA A 141 7.73 4.84 10.07
N ALA A 142 6.82 5.79 10.30
CA ALA A 142 5.55 5.86 9.55
C ALA A 142 5.79 6.07 8.04
N ILE A 143 6.68 6.99 7.68
CA ILE A 143 7.06 7.28 6.29
C ILE A 143 7.73 6.07 5.63
N SER A 144 8.52 5.32 6.39
CA SER A 144 9.39 4.27 5.86
C SER A 144 8.64 3.16 5.11
N ILE A 145 7.43 2.82 5.54
CA ILE A 145 6.62 1.73 4.94
C ILE A 145 6.30 2.01 3.47
N ILE A 146 6.30 3.28 3.04
CA ILE A 146 6.11 3.64 1.63
C ILE A 146 7.13 2.92 0.74
N GLY A 147 8.37 2.74 1.23
CA GLY A 147 9.43 2.02 0.51
C GLY A 147 9.13 0.54 0.25
N GLY A 148 8.20 -0.06 1.00
CA GLY A 148 7.67 -1.40 0.77
C GLY A 148 6.52 -1.46 -0.24
N ALA A 149 6.01 -0.31 -0.70
CA ALA A 149 4.83 -0.18 -1.57
C ALA A 149 3.58 -0.85 -0.97
N ASP A 150 3.31 -0.56 0.30
CA ASP A 150 2.17 -1.11 1.05
C ASP A 150 1.35 0.03 1.67
N GLY A 151 0.31 0.46 0.97
CA GLY A 151 -0.56 1.55 1.39
C GLY A 151 -1.26 1.28 2.73
N PRO A 152 -1.98 0.16 2.87
CA PRO A 152 -2.67 -0.19 4.12
C PRO A 152 -1.73 -0.26 5.33
N THR A 153 -0.56 -0.88 5.20
CA THR A 153 0.44 -0.95 6.28
C THR A 153 1.00 0.44 6.63
N SER A 154 1.18 1.31 5.63
CA SER A 154 1.65 2.69 5.86
C SER A 154 0.65 3.48 6.71
N ILE A 155 -0.64 3.38 6.41
CA ILE A 155 -1.72 4.02 7.19
C ILE A 155 -1.79 3.40 8.59
N PHE A 156 -1.77 2.07 8.68
CA PHE A 156 -1.80 1.35 9.95
C PHE A 156 -0.70 1.83 10.90
N LEU A 157 0.55 1.86 10.42
CA LEU A 157 1.68 2.26 11.25
C LEU A 157 1.62 3.74 11.61
N ALA A 158 1.26 4.63 10.67
CA ALA A 158 1.13 6.05 10.93
C ALA A 158 0.07 6.34 12.00
N GLY A 159 -1.09 5.70 11.93
CA GLY A 159 -2.14 5.78 12.95
C GLY A 159 -1.66 5.27 14.31
N LYS A 160 -1.07 4.08 14.37
CA LYS A 160 -0.56 3.48 15.61
C LYS A 160 0.56 4.28 16.27
N LEU A 161 1.42 4.93 15.50
CA LEU A 161 2.49 5.79 16.02
C LEU A 161 2.01 7.22 16.34
N GLY A 162 0.72 7.53 16.17
CA GLY A 162 0.14 8.85 16.42
C GLY A 162 0.62 9.93 15.44
N GLN A 163 1.02 9.55 14.22
CA GLN A 163 1.48 10.47 13.18
C GLN A 163 0.31 10.91 12.29
N THR A 164 -0.75 11.38 12.91
CA THR A 164 -2.03 11.68 12.25
C THR A 164 -1.93 12.78 11.21
N THR A 165 -1.10 13.79 11.43
CA THR A 165 -0.85 14.89 10.48
C THR A 165 -0.14 14.43 9.20
N LEU A 166 0.60 13.32 9.26
CA LEU A 166 1.32 12.75 8.11
C LEU A 166 0.51 11.66 7.38
N LEU A 167 -0.65 11.25 7.91
CA LEU A 167 -1.47 10.18 7.33
C LEU A 167 -1.81 10.46 5.87
N GLY A 168 -2.31 11.66 5.56
CA GLY A 168 -2.66 12.06 4.19
C GLY A 168 -1.48 12.01 3.23
N PRO A 169 -0.39 12.75 3.49
CA PRO A 169 0.82 12.69 2.66
C PRO A 169 1.38 11.28 2.48
N ILE A 170 1.47 10.49 3.55
CA ILE A 170 1.98 9.10 3.51
C ILE A 170 1.06 8.23 2.63
N ALA A 171 -0.25 8.30 2.85
CA ALA A 171 -1.19 7.47 2.12
C ALA A 171 -1.24 7.82 0.63
N VAL A 172 -1.31 9.12 0.29
CA VAL A 172 -1.28 9.55 -1.12
C VAL A 172 0.01 9.13 -1.80
N ALA A 173 1.17 9.28 -1.14
CA ALA A 173 2.44 8.82 -1.67
C ALA A 173 2.44 7.30 -1.89
N ALA A 174 2.06 6.51 -0.87
CA ALA A 174 2.06 5.05 -0.92
C ALA A 174 1.16 4.51 -2.05
N TYR A 175 -0.09 4.99 -2.13
CA TYR A 175 -1.03 4.54 -3.16
C TYR A 175 -0.65 5.04 -4.57
N SER A 176 -0.12 6.26 -4.69
CA SER A 176 0.38 6.77 -5.98
C SER A 176 1.53 5.90 -6.50
N TYR A 177 2.47 5.49 -5.63
CA TYR A 177 3.57 4.62 -6.06
C TYR A 177 3.10 3.20 -6.37
N MET A 178 2.14 2.66 -5.64
CA MET A 178 1.50 1.39 -6.03
C MET A 178 0.93 1.48 -7.44
N ALA A 179 0.22 2.57 -7.76
CA ALA A 179 -0.32 2.79 -9.10
C ALA A 179 0.76 2.93 -10.18
N LEU A 180 1.92 3.50 -9.83
CA LEU A 180 3.04 3.74 -10.75
C LEU A 180 4.04 2.58 -10.84
N VAL A 181 3.83 1.47 -10.11
CA VAL A 181 4.65 0.24 -10.19
C VAL A 181 4.96 -0.18 -11.63
N PRO A 182 3.97 -0.23 -12.56
CA PRO A 182 4.22 -0.63 -13.95
C PRO A 182 5.12 0.33 -14.74
N ILE A 183 5.32 1.54 -14.26
CA ILE A 183 6.15 2.57 -14.91
C ILE A 183 7.54 2.62 -14.24
N ILE A 184 7.59 2.56 -12.90
CA ILE A 184 8.83 2.77 -12.13
C ILE A 184 9.71 1.52 -12.15
N GLN A 185 9.13 0.32 -12.01
CA GLN A 185 9.93 -0.91 -11.89
C GLN A 185 10.68 -1.31 -13.16
N PRO A 186 10.08 -1.28 -14.38
CA PRO A 186 10.75 -1.79 -15.57
C PRO A 186 12.10 -1.14 -15.89
N PRO A 187 12.28 0.20 -15.80
CA PRO A 187 13.58 0.84 -15.98
C PRO A 187 14.63 0.32 -15.01
N ILE A 188 14.27 0.17 -13.73
CA ILE A 188 15.17 -0.31 -12.68
C ILE A 188 15.57 -1.77 -12.94
N MET A 189 14.58 -2.62 -13.25
CA MET A 189 14.82 -4.01 -13.59
C MET A 189 15.79 -4.13 -14.78
N LYS A 190 15.57 -3.31 -15.81
CA LYS A 190 16.43 -3.30 -17.01
C LYS A 190 17.84 -2.77 -16.72
N LEU A 191 17.98 -1.81 -15.83
CA LEU A 191 19.26 -1.24 -15.42
C LEU A 191 20.13 -2.27 -14.69
N PHE A 192 19.54 -3.05 -13.80
CA PHE A 192 20.27 -3.99 -12.94
C PHE A 192 20.31 -5.43 -13.46
N THR A 193 19.74 -5.73 -14.65
CA THR A 193 19.79 -7.07 -15.26
C THR A 193 20.34 -7.01 -16.66
N THR A 194 21.04 -8.05 -17.05
CA THR A 194 21.50 -8.27 -18.43
C THR A 194 20.39 -8.92 -19.27
N GLU A 195 20.49 -8.79 -20.60
CA GLU A 195 19.52 -9.40 -21.51
C GLU A 195 19.48 -10.94 -21.37
N LYS A 196 20.63 -11.57 -21.11
CA LYS A 196 20.70 -13.01 -20.83
C LYS A 196 19.92 -13.40 -19.57
N GLU A 197 20.04 -12.62 -18.51
CA GLU A 197 19.34 -12.86 -17.26
C GLU A 197 17.82 -12.69 -17.41
N ARG A 198 17.36 -11.77 -18.28
CA ARG A 198 15.92 -11.53 -18.53
C ARG A 198 15.27 -12.68 -19.31
N LYS A 199 16.03 -13.45 -20.06
CA LYS A 199 15.56 -14.62 -20.82
C LYS A 199 15.59 -15.93 -20.01
N ILE A 200 16.01 -15.89 -18.74
CA ILE A 200 16.05 -17.09 -17.89
C ILE A 200 14.62 -17.60 -17.64
N LYS A 201 14.38 -18.82 -18.08
CA LYS A 201 13.14 -19.56 -17.81
C LYS A 201 13.28 -20.35 -16.53
N MET A 202 12.25 -20.30 -15.68
CA MET A 202 12.20 -21.06 -14.45
C MET A 202 11.45 -22.37 -14.65
N GLY A 203 11.91 -23.42 -13.99
CA GLY A 203 11.24 -24.72 -14.01
C GLY A 203 9.89 -24.68 -13.29
N GLN A 204 9.01 -25.62 -13.59
CA GLN A 204 7.68 -25.69 -12.97
C GLN A 204 7.78 -25.79 -11.44
N LEU A 205 6.91 -25.06 -10.73
CA LEU A 205 6.78 -25.17 -9.29
C LEU A 205 6.24 -26.54 -8.90
N ARG A 206 6.67 -27.06 -7.73
CA ARG A 206 6.09 -28.30 -7.19
C ARG A 206 4.59 -28.11 -6.91
N PRO A 207 3.78 -29.16 -7.06
CA PRO A 207 2.40 -29.11 -6.60
C PRO A 207 2.36 -28.94 -5.08
N VAL A 208 1.42 -28.14 -4.60
CA VAL A 208 1.15 -27.89 -3.17
C VAL A 208 -0.14 -28.60 -2.79
N SER A 209 -0.08 -29.40 -1.74
CA SER A 209 -1.26 -30.13 -1.26
C SER A 209 -2.27 -29.20 -0.58
N LYS A 210 -3.54 -29.61 -0.56
CA LYS A 210 -4.60 -28.84 0.13
C LYS A 210 -4.30 -28.66 1.61
N LEU A 211 -3.71 -29.69 2.24
CA LEU A 211 -3.34 -29.62 3.67
C LEU A 211 -2.25 -28.56 3.92
N GLU A 212 -1.21 -28.50 3.08
CA GLU A 212 -0.18 -27.44 3.17
C GLU A 212 -0.80 -26.05 3.07
N LYS A 213 -1.74 -25.84 2.13
CA LYS A 213 -2.43 -24.55 1.94
C LYS A 213 -3.28 -24.15 3.14
N ILE A 214 -3.95 -25.11 3.81
CA ILE A 214 -4.76 -24.86 5.01
C ILE A 214 -3.87 -24.61 6.23
N LEU A 215 -2.80 -25.37 6.39
CA LEU A 215 -1.90 -25.25 7.55
C LEU A 215 -1.05 -23.97 7.48
N PHE A 216 -0.71 -23.52 6.30
CA PHE A 216 0.17 -22.35 6.11
C PHE A 216 -0.33 -21.09 6.86
N PRO A 217 -1.57 -20.60 6.67
CA PRO A 217 -2.05 -19.42 7.37
C PRO A 217 -2.10 -19.61 8.89
N ILE A 218 -2.43 -20.80 9.36
CA ILE A 218 -2.47 -21.12 10.80
C ILE A 218 -1.07 -21.06 11.40
N VAL A 219 -0.10 -21.73 10.77
CA VAL A 219 1.30 -21.79 11.24
C VAL A 219 1.94 -20.38 11.20
N VAL A 220 1.74 -19.65 10.10
CA VAL A 220 2.28 -18.27 9.97
C VAL A 220 1.71 -17.36 11.05
N THR A 221 0.39 -17.42 11.31
CA THR A 221 -0.24 -16.63 12.37
C THR A 221 0.38 -16.96 13.73
N ILE A 222 0.49 -18.24 14.08
CA ILE A 222 1.03 -18.65 15.37
C ILE A 222 2.49 -18.22 15.51
N VAL A 223 3.34 -18.59 14.54
CA VAL A 223 4.79 -18.34 14.63
C VAL A 223 5.08 -16.84 14.65
N VAL A 224 4.50 -16.08 13.73
CA VAL A 224 4.80 -14.64 13.63
C VAL A 224 4.25 -13.89 14.84
N SER A 225 3.01 -14.18 15.28
CA SER A 225 2.41 -13.49 16.42
C SER A 225 3.05 -13.87 17.78
N LEU A 226 3.61 -15.08 17.91
CA LEU A 226 4.37 -15.44 19.10
C LEU A 226 5.72 -14.73 19.16
N ILE A 227 6.39 -14.53 18.03
CA ILE A 227 7.68 -13.82 17.97
C ILE A 227 7.47 -12.32 18.10
N LEU A 228 6.44 -11.78 17.42
CA LEU A 228 6.17 -10.35 17.33
C LEU A 228 4.65 -10.07 17.46
N PRO A 229 4.10 -10.02 18.68
CA PRO A 229 2.65 -9.89 18.93
C PRO A 229 2.01 -8.67 18.25
N THR A 230 2.76 -7.59 18.10
CA THR A 230 2.32 -6.34 17.45
C THR A 230 1.92 -6.51 15.98
N THR A 231 2.33 -7.61 15.32
CA THR A 231 1.93 -7.94 13.93
C THR A 231 0.55 -8.57 13.83
N ALA A 232 0.02 -9.09 14.94
CA ALA A 232 -1.21 -9.89 14.93
C ALA A 232 -2.41 -9.21 14.23
N PRO A 233 -2.66 -7.89 14.35
CA PRO A 233 -3.76 -7.25 13.63
C PRO A 233 -3.64 -7.35 12.10
N LEU A 234 -2.44 -7.22 11.54
CA LEU A 234 -2.23 -7.28 10.09
C LEU A 234 -2.06 -8.72 9.61
N ILE A 235 -1.09 -9.45 10.18
CA ILE A 235 -0.80 -10.85 9.77
C ILE A 235 -1.98 -11.77 10.10
N GLY A 236 -2.58 -11.61 11.28
CA GLY A 236 -3.74 -12.42 11.67
C GLY A 236 -4.93 -12.23 10.71
N MET A 237 -5.24 -10.99 10.33
CA MET A 237 -6.33 -10.72 9.38
C MET A 237 -5.99 -11.20 7.96
N LEU A 238 -4.74 -11.02 7.50
CA LEU A 238 -4.27 -11.58 6.23
C LEU A 238 -4.45 -13.10 6.19
N MET A 239 -3.99 -13.77 7.22
CA MET A 239 -4.04 -15.23 7.31
C MET A 239 -5.46 -15.74 7.54
N LEU A 240 -6.32 -15.00 8.26
CA LEU A 240 -7.73 -15.32 8.40
C LEU A 240 -8.45 -15.32 7.04
N GLY A 241 -8.25 -14.27 6.25
CA GLY A 241 -8.80 -14.20 4.89
C GLY A 241 -8.32 -15.35 4.01
N ASN A 242 -7.03 -15.69 4.10
CA ASN A 242 -6.48 -16.81 3.35
C ASN A 242 -7.04 -18.17 3.83
N LEU A 243 -7.24 -18.33 5.14
CA LEU A 243 -7.86 -19.53 5.68
C LEU A 243 -9.31 -19.70 5.21
N PHE A 244 -10.08 -18.62 5.07
CA PHE A 244 -11.42 -18.67 4.46
C PHE A 244 -11.36 -19.29 3.06
N ARG A 245 -10.42 -18.83 2.24
CA ARG A 245 -10.22 -19.32 0.88
C ARG A 245 -9.79 -20.78 0.84
N GLU A 246 -8.71 -21.14 1.54
CA GLU A 246 -8.06 -22.43 1.40
C GLU A 246 -8.81 -23.56 2.11
N SER A 247 -9.60 -23.25 3.15
CA SER A 247 -10.45 -24.24 3.83
C SER A 247 -11.52 -24.79 2.90
N GLY A 248 -12.09 -23.94 2.03
CA GLY A 248 -13.15 -24.29 1.09
C GLY A 248 -14.53 -24.57 1.74
N VAL A 249 -14.63 -24.46 3.08
CA VAL A 249 -15.89 -24.74 3.82
C VAL A 249 -16.74 -23.50 4.07
N VAL A 250 -16.17 -22.29 3.90
CA VAL A 250 -16.81 -21.00 4.16
C VAL A 250 -16.75 -20.10 2.93
N ARG A 251 -17.20 -20.59 1.79
CA ARG A 251 -17.15 -19.86 0.50
C ARG A 251 -17.80 -18.49 0.56
N GLN A 252 -18.92 -18.37 1.28
CA GLN A 252 -19.65 -17.10 1.46
C GLN A 252 -18.77 -16.05 2.17
N LEU A 253 -17.98 -16.45 3.18
CA LEU A 253 -17.05 -15.54 3.84
C LEU A 253 -15.90 -15.13 2.90
N THR A 254 -15.40 -16.06 2.10
CA THR A 254 -14.36 -15.77 1.09
C THR A 254 -14.87 -14.76 0.08
N GLU A 255 -16.06 -14.99 -0.49
CA GLU A 255 -16.69 -14.10 -1.46
C GLU A 255 -16.97 -12.70 -0.87
N THR A 256 -17.48 -12.67 0.37
CA THR A 256 -17.75 -11.42 1.06
C THR A 256 -16.45 -10.65 1.33
N ALA A 257 -15.43 -11.31 1.86
CA ALA A 257 -14.15 -10.67 2.21
C ALA A 257 -13.40 -10.16 0.97
N SER A 258 -13.39 -10.94 -0.12
CA SER A 258 -12.66 -10.60 -1.35
C SER A 258 -13.38 -9.59 -2.26
N ASN A 259 -14.67 -9.39 -2.10
CA ASN A 259 -15.48 -8.53 -2.95
C ASN A 259 -16.19 -7.44 -2.12
N ALA A 260 -17.35 -7.73 -1.54
CA ALA A 260 -18.20 -6.72 -0.93
C ALA A 260 -17.49 -5.95 0.21
N LEU A 261 -16.91 -6.67 1.17
CA LEU A 261 -16.19 -6.04 2.28
C LEU A 261 -14.98 -5.24 1.78
N MET A 262 -14.17 -5.85 0.90
CA MET A 262 -12.99 -5.18 0.34
C MET A 262 -13.37 -3.87 -0.35
N TYR A 263 -14.41 -3.85 -1.18
CA TYR A 263 -14.84 -2.64 -1.88
C TYR A 263 -15.44 -1.60 -0.94
N ILE A 264 -16.24 -2.00 0.05
CA ILE A 264 -16.77 -1.08 1.07
C ILE A 264 -15.61 -0.41 1.83
N VAL A 265 -14.65 -1.20 2.28
CA VAL A 265 -13.49 -0.69 3.03
C VAL A 265 -12.65 0.24 2.14
N VAL A 266 -12.42 -0.11 0.89
CA VAL A 266 -11.69 0.72 -0.08
C VAL A 266 -12.39 2.06 -0.33
N ILE A 267 -13.72 2.08 -0.44
CA ILE A 267 -14.49 3.32 -0.59
C ILE A 267 -14.28 4.22 0.63
N ILE A 268 -14.49 3.67 1.83
CA ILE A 268 -14.39 4.42 3.09
C ILE A 268 -12.96 4.93 3.29
N LEU A 269 -11.96 4.04 3.19
CA LEU A 269 -10.55 4.38 3.36
C LEU A 269 -10.08 5.38 2.29
N GLY A 270 -10.39 5.14 1.03
CA GLY A 270 -9.95 6.03 -0.04
C GLY A 270 -10.51 7.45 0.12
N THR A 271 -11.80 7.58 0.41
CA THR A 271 -12.43 8.90 0.60
C THR A 271 -11.92 9.61 1.86
N SER A 272 -11.73 8.90 2.98
CA SER A 272 -11.19 9.48 4.22
C SER A 272 -9.74 9.91 4.07
N VAL A 273 -8.90 9.06 3.47
CA VAL A 273 -7.49 9.39 3.17
C VAL A 273 -7.39 10.59 2.23
N GLY A 274 -8.20 10.61 1.17
CA GLY A 274 -8.27 11.77 0.28
C GLY A 274 -8.65 13.05 1.03
N ALA A 275 -9.58 12.97 1.96
CA ALA A 275 -10.02 14.11 2.75
C ALA A 275 -8.97 14.61 3.76
N THR A 276 -7.94 13.86 4.08
CA THR A 276 -6.80 14.37 4.87
C THR A 276 -5.83 15.23 4.07
N THR A 277 -6.04 15.39 2.75
CA THR A 277 -5.18 16.19 1.86
C THR A 277 -5.77 17.57 1.59
N SER A 278 -6.08 18.33 2.66
CA SER A 278 -6.41 19.75 2.54
C SER A 278 -5.20 20.53 1.99
N ALA A 279 -5.45 21.74 1.46
CA ALA A 279 -4.38 22.60 0.94
C ALA A 279 -3.29 22.85 1.99
N GLU A 280 -3.68 23.13 3.23
CA GLU A 280 -2.75 23.36 4.33
C GLU A 280 -1.92 22.11 4.68
N ALA A 281 -2.57 20.94 4.74
CA ALA A 281 -1.90 19.70 5.08
C ALA A 281 -1.00 19.16 3.96
N PHE A 282 -1.32 19.43 2.70
CA PHE A 282 -0.63 18.82 1.57
C PHE A 282 0.40 19.74 0.90
N LEU A 283 0.12 21.05 0.78
CA LEU A 283 1.01 22.02 0.12
C LEU A 283 2.10 22.53 1.08
N ASN A 284 2.84 21.62 1.69
CA ASN A 284 3.94 21.93 2.58
C ASN A 284 5.24 21.20 2.17
N THR A 285 6.38 21.66 2.70
CA THR A 285 7.69 21.09 2.38
C THR A 285 7.85 19.65 2.84
N ASP A 286 7.20 19.25 3.93
CA ASP A 286 7.31 17.89 4.47
C ASP A 286 6.59 16.88 3.57
N THR A 287 5.46 17.25 3.00
CA THR A 287 4.77 16.44 1.98
C THR A 287 5.67 16.21 0.75
N LEU A 288 6.33 17.26 0.25
CA LEU A 288 7.26 17.13 -0.87
C LEU A 288 8.44 16.20 -0.54
N LYS A 289 8.99 16.30 0.68
CA LYS A 289 10.03 15.39 1.15
C LYS A 289 9.53 13.95 1.19
N ILE A 290 8.32 13.69 1.72
CA ILE A 290 7.72 12.36 1.81
C ILE A 290 7.52 11.77 0.41
N VAL A 291 6.98 12.56 -0.52
CA VAL A 291 6.76 12.14 -1.90
C VAL A 291 8.10 11.82 -2.58
N ALA A 292 9.10 12.68 -2.51
CA ALA A 292 10.41 12.44 -3.13
C ALA A 292 11.12 11.22 -2.51
N LEU A 293 11.11 11.12 -1.18
CA LEU A 293 11.74 10.03 -0.45
C LEU A 293 11.06 8.69 -0.74
N GLY A 294 9.73 8.67 -0.78
CA GLY A 294 8.96 7.46 -1.09
C GLY A 294 9.30 6.90 -2.47
N LEU A 295 9.43 7.77 -3.50
CA LEU A 295 9.85 7.35 -4.84
C LEU A 295 11.24 6.72 -4.81
N ILE A 296 12.21 7.40 -4.19
CA ILE A 296 13.60 6.91 -4.07
C ILE A 296 13.61 5.57 -3.34
N ALA A 297 12.92 5.47 -2.21
CA ALA A 297 12.87 4.27 -1.40
C ALA A 297 12.24 3.07 -2.15
N PHE A 298 11.17 3.31 -2.91
CA PHE A 298 10.56 2.29 -3.75
C PHE A 298 11.51 1.79 -4.86
N MET A 299 12.28 2.71 -5.46
CA MET A 299 13.33 2.36 -6.43
C MET A 299 14.41 1.48 -5.77
N PHE A 300 14.85 1.83 -4.56
CA PHE A 300 15.83 1.04 -3.81
C PHE A 300 15.30 -0.33 -3.39
N GLY A 301 14.04 -0.45 -2.99
CA GLY A 301 13.40 -1.74 -2.70
C GLY A 301 13.37 -2.65 -3.93
N THR A 302 12.97 -2.12 -5.08
CA THR A 302 13.00 -2.84 -6.35
C THR A 302 14.41 -3.27 -6.74
N MET A 303 15.38 -2.36 -6.62
CA MET A 303 16.80 -2.62 -6.89
C MET A 303 17.35 -3.74 -5.99
N ALA A 304 17.11 -3.65 -4.69
CA ALA A 304 17.59 -4.64 -3.73
C ALA A 304 17.01 -6.04 -4.01
N GLY A 305 15.71 -6.11 -4.31
CA GLY A 305 15.06 -7.35 -4.69
C GLY A 305 15.69 -7.96 -5.96
N VAL A 306 15.92 -7.16 -7.00
CA VAL A 306 16.56 -7.62 -8.26
C VAL A 306 18.00 -8.05 -8.02
N LEU A 307 18.79 -7.30 -7.26
CA LEU A 307 20.18 -7.63 -6.95
C LEU A 307 20.28 -8.92 -6.13
N PHE A 308 19.37 -9.10 -5.16
CA PHE A 308 19.30 -10.36 -4.43
C PHE A 308 18.86 -11.53 -5.34
N GLY A 309 17.94 -11.26 -6.27
CA GLY A 309 17.57 -12.19 -7.34
C GLY A 309 18.77 -12.59 -8.20
N LYS A 310 19.68 -11.67 -8.51
CA LYS A 310 20.96 -11.99 -9.21
C LYS A 310 21.86 -12.88 -8.36
N LEU A 311 21.95 -12.60 -7.06
CA LEU A 311 22.71 -13.44 -6.14
C LEU A 311 22.14 -14.87 -6.12
N MET A 312 20.81 -15.01 -6.06
CA MET A 312 20.15 -16.32 -6.14
C MET A 312 20.35 -16.98 -7.52
N CYS A 313 20.31 -16.21 -8.60
CA CYS A 313 20.60 -16.69 -9.94
C CYS A 313 22.01 -17.28 -10.02
N TRP A 314 23.00 -16.57 -9.51
CA TRP A 314 24.38 -17.03 -9.44
C TRP A 314 24.52 -18.29 -8.57
N ALA A 315 23.94 -18.30 -7.36
CA ALA A 315 23.98 -19.43 -6.44
C ALA A 315 23.29 -20.69 -7.00
N THR A 316 22.26 -20.51 -7.83
CA THR A 316 21.50 -21.61 -8.45
C THR A 316 21.99 -21.98 -9.86
N LYS A 317 23.11 -21.40 -10.30
CA LYS A 317 23.67 -21.61 -11.64
C LYS A 317 22.67 -21.32 -12.77
N GLY A 318 21.96 -20.17 -12.66
CA GLY A 318 21.05 -19.70 -13.70
C GLY A 318 19.64 -20.30 -13.65
N LYS A 319 19.22 -20.97 -12.57
CA LYS A 319 17.87 -21.56 -12.45
C LYS A 319 16.81 -20.57 -11.95
N VAL A 320 17.21 -19.47 -11.33
CA VAL A 320 16.32 -18.42 -10.80
C VAL A 320 16.48 -17.17 -11.63
N SER A 321 15.38 -16.64 -12.18
CA SER A 321 15.40 -15.38 -12.89
C SER A 321 15.52 -14.20 -11.89
N PRO A 322 16.49 -13.29 -12.07
CA PRO A 322 16.59 -12.10 -11.22
C PRO A 322 15.36 -11.19 -11.27
N LEU A 323 14.60 -11.24 -12.37
CA LEU A 323 13.39 -10.42 -12.55
C LEU A 323 12.35 -10.64 -11.46
N ILE A 324 12.23 -11.87 -10.93
CA ILE A 324 11.23 -12.14 -9.89
C ILE A 324 11.53 -11.42 -8.56
N GLY A 325 12.79 -11.00 -8.37
CA GLY A 325 13.18 -10.21 -7.18
C GLY A 325 12.51 -8.85 -7.13
N SER A 326 12.18 -8.22 -8.27
CA SER A 326 11.43 -6.96 -8.30
C SER A 326 10.04 -7.09 -7.70
N ALA A 327 9.47 -8.29 -7.70
CA ALA A 327 8.16 -8.58 -7.13
C ALA A 327 8.16 -8.66 -5.60
N GLY A 328 9.33 -8.60 -4.95
CA GLY A 328 9.44 -8.64 -3.48
C GLY A 328 8.81 -7.45 -2.76
N VAL A 329 8.41 -6.39 -3.45
CA VAL A 329 7.61 -5.30 -2.89
C VAL A 329 6.15 -5.74 -2.69
N SER A 330 5.45 -5.09 -1.76
CA SER A 330 4.11 -5.51 -1.29
C SER A 330 2.95 -5.21 -2.27
N ALA A 331 3.21 -4.63 -3.44
CA ALA A 331 2.18 -4.30 -4.43
C ALA A 331 1.64 -5.58 -5.14
N VAL A 332 0.74 -6.31 -4.48
CA VAL A 332 0.15 -7.57 -4.96
C VAL A 332 -1.13 -7.29 -5.77
N PRO A 333 -1.33 -7.91 -6.93
CA PRO A 333 -0.40 -8.75 -7.72
C PRO A 333 0.41 -7.95 -8.77
N MET A 334 0.45 -6.62 -8.68
CA MET A 334 0.98 -5.75 -9.73
C MET A 334 2.47 -5.96 -10.00
N ALA A 335 3.29 -6.02 -8.94
CA ALA A 335 4.72 -6.20 -9.09
C ALA A 335 5.07 -7.56 -9.74
N ALA A 336 4.31 -8.61 -9.44
CA ALA A 336 4.47 -9.91 -10.10
C ALA A 336 4.11 -9.84 -11.60
N ARG A 337 3.04 -9.11 -11.95
CA ARG A 337 2.65 -8.88 -13.36
C ARG A 337 3.70 -8.07 -14.11
N VAL A 338 4.35 -7.10 -13.46
CA VAL A 338 5.45 -6.33 -14.06
C VAL A 338 6.66 -7.24 -14.34
N SER A 339 7.02 -8.10 -13.39
CA SER A 339 8.10 -9.10 -13.60
C SER A 339 7.80 -10.00 -14.80
N GLN A 340 6.56 -10.50 -14.93
CA GLN A 340 6.09 -11.26 -16.08
C GLN A 340 6.19 -10.47 -17.38
N LYS A 341 5.69 -9.21 -17.37
CA LYS A 341 5.69 -8.35 -18.56
C LYS A 341 7.11 -8.11 -19.08
N VAL A 342 8.03 -7.75 -18.20
CA VAL A 342 9.43 -7.51 -18.57
C VAL A 342 10.09 -8.79 -19.07
N GLY A 343 9.83 -9.95 -18.47
CA GLY A 343 10.32 -11.23 -18.96
C GLY A 343 9.82 -11.57 -20.37
N ALA A 344 8.52 -11.37 -20.61
CA ALA A 344 7.88 -11.64 -21.90
C ALA A 344 8.32 -10.68 -23.02
N GLU A 345 8.77 -9.46 -22.70
CA GLU A 345 9.36 -8.54 -23.69
C GLU A 345 10.64 -9.11 -24.32
N TYR A 346 11.40 -9.95 -23.63
CA TYR A 346 12.64 -10.55 -24.09
C TYR A 346 12.49 -11.99 -24.56
N ASP A 347 11.49 -12.70 -24.05
CA ASP A 347 11.09 -14.04 -24.49
C ASP A 347 9.60 -14.26 -24.23
N PRO A 348 8.73 -14.20 -25.25
CA PRO A 348 7.28 -14.35 -25.09
C PRO A 348 6.84 -15.70 -24.47
N THR A 349 7.72 -16.69 -24.47
CA THR A 349 7.46 -18.01 -23.87
C THR A 349 7.95 -18.11 -22.42
N ASN A 350 8.41 -17.01 -21.83
CA ASN A 350 8.88 -16.96 -20.44
C ASN A 350 7.74 -16.64 -19.49
N PHE A 351 7.27 -17.64 -18.76
CA PHE A 351 6.16 -17.53 -17.79
C PHE A 351 6.69 -17.38 -16.37
N LEU A 352 6.93 -16.13 -15.94
CA LEU A 352 7.47 -15.81 -14.62
C LEU A 352 6.41 -15.50 -13.57
N LEU A 353 5.14 -15.30 -13.96
CA LEU A 353 4.09 -14.80 -13.07
C LEU A 353 3.97 -15.63 -11.78
N MET A 354 3.81 -16.94 -11.89
CA MET A 354 3.68 -17.82 -10.73
C MET A 354 4.92 -17.80 -9.83
N HIS A 355 6.11 -17.66 -10.42
CA HIS A 355 7.36 -17.56 -9.66
C HIS A 355 7.50 -16.20 -8.97
N ALA A 356 7.03 -15.13 -9.60
CA ALA A 356 7.04 -13.77 -9.05
C ALA A 356 5.98 -13.58 -7.95
N MET A 357 4.89 -14.34 -7.97
CA MET A 357 3.88 -14.29 -6.91
C MET A 357 4.44 -14.71 -5.55
N GLY A 358 5.37 -15.66 -5.49
CA GLY A 358 6.02 -16.05 -4.25
C GLY A 358 6.69 -14.90 -3.51
N PRO A 359 7.68 -14.21 -4.11
CA PRO A 359 8.29 -13.02 -3.54
C PRO A 359 7.29 -11.89 -3.25
N ASN A 360 6.29 -11.71 -4.12
CA ASN A 360 5.31 -10.63 -3.99
C ASN A 360 4.46 -10.79 -2.72
N VAL A 361 4.01 -11.99 -2.45
CA VAL A 361 3.26 -12.30 -1.22
C VAL A 361 4.16 -12.29 0.02
N ALA A 362 5.41 -12.73 -0.11
CA ALA A 362 6.41 -12.60 0.95
C ALA A 362 6.68 -11.14 1.30
N GLY A 363 6.59 -10.23 0.33
CA GLY A 363 6.68 -8.78 0.55
C GLY A 363 5.60 -8.26 1.49
N VAL A 364 4.34 -8.69 1.33
CA VAL A 364 3.23 -8.27 2.21
C VAL A 364 3.47 -8.71 3.66
N ILE A 365 3.91 -9.95 3.85
CA ILE A 365 4.28 -10.43 5.18
C ILE A 365 5.47 -9.61 5.73
N GLY A 366 6.45 -9.30 4.88
CA GLY A 366 7.62 -8.52 5.24
C GLY A 366 7.28 -7.10 5.70
N THR A 367 6.40 -6.38 4.99
CA THR A 367 5.98 -5.03 5.39
C THR A 367 5.18 -5.03 6.69
N ALA A 368 4.29 -6.02 6.88
CA ALA A 368 3.55 -6.17 8.13
C ALA A 368 4.48 -6.47 9.33
N VAL A 369 5.50 -7.32 9.13
CA VAL A 369 6.53 -7.60 10.14
C VAL A 369 7.37 -6.35 10.41
N ALA A 370 7.74 -5.58 9.40
CA ALA A 370 8.47 -4.32 9.59
C ALA A 370 7.65 -3.32 10.42
N ALA A 371 6.35 -3.14 10.11
CA ALA A 371 5.46 -2.29 10.89
C ALA A 371 5.35 -2.75 12.34
N GLY A 372 5.13 -4.06 12.58
CA GLY A 372 5.11 -4.61 13.92
C GLY A 372 6.42 -4.44 14.68
N THR A 373 7.56 -4.54 13.98
CA THR A 373 8.88 -4.27 14.56
C THR A 373 9.02 -2.83 15.02
N PHE A 374 8.62 -1.86 14.20
CA PHE A 374 8.61 -0.45 14.60
C PHE A 374 7.68 -0.21 15.80
N MET A 375 6.49 -0.80 15.82
CA MET A 375 5.59 -0.70 16.98
C MET A 375 6.25 -1.25 18.25
N ALA A 376 6.88 -2.41 18.18
CA ALA A 376 7.59 -3.00 19.32
C ALA A 376 8.75 -2.14 19.79
N VAL A 377 9.55 -1.58 18.87
CA VAL A 377 10.67 -0.66 19.20
C VAL A 377 10.18 0.60 19.90
N PHE A 378 9.04 1.16 19.49
CA PHE A 378 8.47 2.36 20.10
C PHE A 378 7.53 2.09 21.28
N GLY A 379 7.36 0.83 21.69
CA GLY A 379 6.51 0.44 22.83
C GLY A 379 5.01 0.71 22.58
N VAL A 380 4.57 0.62 21.34
CA VAL A 380 3.16 0.80 20.96
C VAL A 380 2.54 -0.59 20.73
N PHE A 381 1.42 -0.87 21.42
CA PHE A 381 0.74 -2.16 21.39
C PHE A 381 -0.72 -2.05 20.96
#